data_ce3bdd84d7e421a48e407de3ea8ba100
#
_entry.id   ce3bdd84d7e421a48e407de3ea8ba100
#
_cell.length_a   1.000
_cell.length_b   1.000
_cell.length_c   1.000
_cell.angle_alpha   90.00
_cell.angle_beta   90.00
_cell.angle_gamma   90.00
#
_symmetry.space_group_name_H-M   'P 1'
#
loop_
_entity.id
_entity.type
_entity.pdbx_description
1 polymer ?
#
loop_
_entity_poly.entity_id
_entity_poly.type
_entity_poly.pdbx_seq_one_letter_code
_entity_poly.pdbx_strand_id
1 'polypeptide(L)'
;MKKLNTVSIVIPCRNEENYIGECLDSFINQTYPSELYEVLVCDGFSDDKTRKIVKEYSKKYSNIKLLDNEGRSAPKGMNVGIRYSKKDIIIIFGAHAYADKDFIKNNVKALENPEVGCSGGPIKTISENETGKAIACAMSSPFGVGNALFRFAQKEMFVDTVAFGAYRREVLDSIGYFDEELVRNQDDELNYRVVKAGHKILLSPKIKSVYYSRGSLAKLWKQYYQYGFWKVRVMQKHGKTASIRHLVPMTFVLTNLLGIILGLFFKPILCLWGIEIIMYLLCDFISSFKVSKGNLGLMKYMPLIFPILHISYGLGFIGGLFGFYVFKSDKMIHKNTKMSR
;
A
#
# COMPACT_ATOMS: atom_id res chain seq x y z
N MET A 1 38.04 3.03 0.09
CA MET A 1 36.80 3.05 -0.76
C MET A 1 35.63 2.66 0.10
N LYS A 2 34.55 3.45 0.11
CA LYS A 2 33.32 3.08 0.86
C LYS A 2 32.72 1.82 0.21
N LYS A 3 32.55 0.74 0.99
CA LYS A 3 31.95 -0.51 0.49
C LYS A 3 30.52 -0.20 0.05
N LEU A 4 30.17 -0.46 -1.22
CA LEU A 4 28.80 -0.32 -1.71
C LEU A 4 27.94 -1.42 -1.10
N ASN A 5 26.75 -1.05 -0.62
CA ASN A 5 25.81 -1.99 -0.02
C ASN A 5 25.23 -2.94 -1.08
N THR A 6 25.05 -4.20 -0.72
CA THR A 6 24.37 -5.17 -1.59
C THR A 6 22.85 -5.16 -1.35
N VAL A 7 22.06 -5.38 -2.42
CA VAL A 7 20.60 -5.18 -2.40
C VAL A 7 19.86 -6.41 -2.90
N SER A 8 18.78 -6.83 -2.22
CA SER A 8 17.78 -7.75 -2.77
C SER A 8 16.46 -7.05 -2.97
N ILE A 9 15.94 -7.16 -4.18
CA ILE A 9 14.57 -6.74 -4.52
C ILE A 9 13.68 -7.96 -4.40
N VAL A 10 12.76 -7.96 -3.44
CA VAL A 10 11.80 -9.04 -3.17
C VAL A 10 10.46 -8.68 -3.77
N ILE A 11 9.98 -9.48 -4.72
CA ILE A 11 8.73 -9.27 -5.46
C ILE A 11 7.78 -10.44 -5.19
N PRO A 12 6.87 -10.34 -4.20
CA PRO A 12 5.81 -11.31 -4.05
C PRO A 12 4.83 -11.17 -5.22
N CYS A 13 4.55 -12.24 -5.92
CA CYS A 13 3.62 -12.22 -7.04
C CYS A 13 2.70 -13.44 -7.08
N ARG A 14 1.54 -13.26 -7.74
CA ARG A 14 0.64 -14.34 -8.14
C ARG A 14 -0.30 -13.82 -9.23
N ASN A 15 -0.28 -14.46 -10.41
CA ASN A 15 -1.12 -14.11 -11.54
C ASN A 15 -0.91 -12.65 -12.01
N GLU A 16 0.31 -12.33 -12.40
CA GLU A 16 0.75 -11.01 -12.82
C GLU A 16 1.34 -11.00 -14.24
N GLU A 17 0.89 -11.92 -15.12
CA GLU A 17 1.44 -12.08 -16.49
C GLU A 17 1.45 -10.79 -17.30
N ASN A 18 0.52 -9.86 -17.04
CA ASN A 18 0.42 -8.60 -17.77
C ASN A 18 1.45 -7.54 -17.34
N TYR A 19 2.02 -7.66 -16.13
CA TYR A 19 2.83 -6.60 -15.53
C TYR A 19 4.25 -7.06 -15.14
N ILE A 20 4.45 -8.36 -14.86
CA ILE A 20 5.72 -8.85 -14.32
C ILE A 20 6.89 -8.61 -15.27
N GLY A 21 6.66 -8.65 -16.59
CA GLY A 21 7.69 -8.36 -17.60
C GLY A 21 8.24 -6.94 -17.45
N GLU A 22 7.37 -5.93 -17.48
CA GLU A 22 7.74 -4.51 -17.33
C GLU A 22 8.39 -4.24 -15.96
N CYS A 23 7.89 -4.89 -14.91
CA CYS A 23 8.49 -4.83 -13.58
C CYS A 23 9.96 -5.29 -13.62
N LEU A 24 10.23 -6.45 -14.20
CA LEU A 24 11.60 -7.00 -14.32
C LEU A 24 12.49 -6.15 -15.22
N ASP A 25 11.99 -5.65 -16.35
CA ASP A 25 12.70 -4.74 -17.23
C ASP A 25 13.16 -3.48 -16.49
N SER A 26 12.34 -2.94 -15.59
CA SER A 26 12.70 -1.77 -14.80
C SER A 26 13.88 -2.04 -13.85
N PHE A 27 14.07 -3.28 -13.41
CA PHE A 27 15.21 -3.67 -12.58
C PHE A 27 16.44 -4.05 -13.39
N ILE A 28 16.30 -4.52 -14.62
CA ILE A 28 17.45 -4.75 -15.53
C ILE A 28 18.09 -3.41 -15.92
N ASN A 29 17.31 -2.36 -16.04
CA ASN A 29 17.76 -1.04 -16.49
C ASN A 29 18.17 -0.09 -15.33
N GLN A 30 18.52 -0.62 -14.15
CA GLN A 30 18.99 0.21 -13.04
C GLN A 30 20.40 0.74 -13.26
N THR A 31 20.65 1.98 -12.80
CA THR A 31 22.02 2.56 -12.81
C THR A 31 22.91 2.02 -11.70
N TYR A 32 22.37 1.26 -10.76
CA TYR A 32 23.13 0.58 -9.71
C TYR A 32 23.83 -0.65 -10.30
N PRO A 33 25.09 -0.96 -9.91
CA PRO A 33 25.83 -2.07 -10.49
C PRO A 33 25.13 -3.42 -10.35
N SER A 34 24.95 -4.14 -11.46
CA SER A 34 24.14 -5.37 -11.51
C SER A 34 24.68 -6.52 -10.65
N GLU A 35 25.97 -6.54 -10.39
CA GLU A 35 26.64 -7.50 -9.50
C GLU A 35 26.36 -7.27 -8.02
N LEU A 36 25.88 -6.08 -7.67
CA LEU A 36 25.57 -5.71 -6.29
C LEU A 36 24.10 -5.94 -5.91
N TYR A 37 23.23 -6.28 -6.86
CA TYR A 37 21.85 -6.57 -6.52
C TYR A 37 21.31 -7.85 -7.16
N GLU A 38 20.26 -8.39 -6.56
CA GLU A 38 19.48 -9.50 -7.07
C GLU A 38 17.97 -9.19 -7.02
N VAL A 39 17.20 -9.82 -7.89
CA VAL A 39 15.74 -9.74 -7.93
C VAL A 39 15.17 -11.11 -7.62
N LEU A 40 14.42 -11.21 -6.52
CA LEU A 40 13.83 -12.43 -6.00
C LEU A 40 12.32 -12.39 -6.23
N VAL A 41 11.83 -13.07 -7.25
CA VAL A 41 10.40 -13.19 -7.55
C VAL A 41 9.84 -14.36 -6.77
N CYS A 42 9.02 -14.07 -5.74
CA CYS A 42 8.43 -15.06 -4.84
C CYS A 42 7.00 -15.38 -5.30
N ASP A 43 6.88 -16.36 -6.20
CA ASP A 43 5.63 -16.70 -6.86
C ASP A 43 4.74 -17.65 -6.06
N GLY A 44 3.50 -17.23 -5.84
CA GLY A 44 2.46 -17.98 -5.10
C GLY A 44 1.75 -19.05 -5.93
N PHE A 45 2.47 -19.80 -6.77
CA PHE A 45 1.95 -20.81 -7.70
C PHE A 45 0.92 -20.19 -8.65
N SER A 46 1.38 -19.24 -9.49
CA SER A 46 0.58 -18.61 -10.54
C SER A 46 0.07 -19.65 -11.55
N ASP A 47 -1.19 -19.48 -11.95
CA ASP A 47 -1.90 -20.35 -12.89
C ASP A 47 -1.85 -19.80 -14.33
N ASP A 48 -1.37 -18.55 -14.50
CA ASP A 48 -1.16 -17.85 -15.77
C ASP A 48 0.28 -17.97 -16.27
N LYS A 49 0.68 -17.11 -17.21
CA LYS A 49 2.03 -17.14 -17.79
C LYS A 49 3.11 -16.51 -16.91
N THR A 50 2.79 -15.99 -15.71
CA THR A 50 3.74 -15.31 -14.80
C THR A 50 5.02 -16.13 -14.61
N ARG A 51 4.90 -17.41 -14.21
CA ARG A 51 6.05 -18.29 -13.95
C ARG A 51 6.91 -18.52 -15.19
N LYS A 52 6.26 -18.68 -16.37
CA LYS A 52 6.97 -18.84 -17.63
C LYS A 52 7.82 -17.60 -17.94
N ILE A 53 7.24 -16.41 -17.83
CA ILE A 53 7.94 -15.14 -18.05
C ILE A 53 9.14 -15.02 -17.12
N VAL A 54 8.96 -15.21 -15.81
CA VAL A 54 10.05 -15.09 -14.82
C VAL A 54 11.17 -16.11 -15.11
N LYS A 55 10.86 -17.36 -15.50
CA LYS A 55 11.86 -18.37 -15.88
C LYS A 55 12.67 -17.96 -17.11
N GLU A 56 12.07 -17.30 -18.08
CA GLU A 56 12.76 -16.78 -19.25
C GLU A 56 13.76 -15.68 -18.86
N TYR A 57 13.35 -14.75 -17.97
CA TYR A 57 14.24 -13.74 -17.42
C TYR A 57 15.38 -14.35 -16.59
N SER A 58 15.10 -15.34 -15.74
CA SER A 58 16.12 -16.00 -14.92
C SER A 58 17.18 -16.76 -15.74
N LYS A 59 16.83 -17.24 -16.94
CA LYS A 59 17.80 -17.84 -17.87
C LYS A 59 18.71 -16.80 -18.49
N LYS A 60 18.21 -15.59 -18.74
CA LYS A 60 18.95 -14.51 -19.42
C LYS A 60 19.78 -13.67 -18.44
N TYR A 61 19.29 -13.49 -17.20
CA TYR A 61 19.89 -12.61 -16.20
C TYR A 61 20.17 -13.40 -14.90
N SER A 62 21.43 -13.62 -14.58
CA SER A 62 21.86 -14.44 -13.43
C SER A 62 21.47 -13.88 -12.06
N ASN A 63 21.18 -12.57 -12.00
CA ASN A 63 20.73 -11.87 -10.80
C ASN A 63 19.21 -11.90 -10.61
N ILE A 64 18.43 -12.54 -11.50
CA ILE A 64 16.97 -12.72 -11.36
C ILE A 64 16.67 -14.17 -11.00
N LYS A 65 15.92 -14.40 -9.91
CA LYS A 65 15.61 -15.74 -9.42
C LYS A 65 14.10 -15.88 -9.16
N LEU A 66 13.57 -17.06 -9.52
CA LEU A 66 12.20 -17.46 -9.19
C LEU A 66 12.23 -18.33 -7.93
N LEU A 67 11.48 -17.94 -6.91
CA LEU A 67 11.31 -18.67 -5.66
C LEU A 67 9.84 -19.09 -5.49
N ASP A 68 9.63 -20.27 -4.93
CA ASP A 68 8.30 -20.79 -4.64
C ASP A 68 7.77 -20.23 -3.31
N ASN A 69 6.57 -19.63 -3.34
CA ASN A 69 5.82 -19.20 -2.18
C ASN A 69 4.65 -20.15 -1.93
N GLU A 70 4.89 -21.24 -1.22
CA GLU A 70 3.88 -22.26 -0.89
C GLU A 70 2.68 -21.68 -0.14
N GLY A 71 2.90 -20.63 0.65
CA GLY A 71 1.86 -19.97 1.42
C GLY A 71 0.90 -19.11 0.60
N ARG A 72 1.17 -18.87 -0.69
CA ARG A 72 0.31 -18.19 -1.68
C ARG A 72 -0.22 -16.81 -1.26
N SER A 73 0.36 -16.20 -0.23
CA SER A 73 0.01 -14.85 0.23
C SER A 73 1.19 -13.89 0.08
N ALA A 74 0.91 -12.61 -0.04
CA ALA A 74 1.96 -11.60 -0.22
C ALA A 74 2.96 -11.58 0.95
N PRO A 75 2.55 -11.50 2.24
CA PRO A 75 3.51 -11.45 3.35
C PRO A 75 4.37 -12.72 3.44
N LYS A 76 3.81 -13.90 3.14
CA LYS A 76 4.59 -15.14 3.08
C LYS A 76 5.63 -15.09 1.96
N GLY A 77 5.26 -14.59 0.77
CA GLY A 77 6.20 -14.39 -0.33
C GLY A 77 7.31 -13.37 0.00
N MET A 78 6.96 -12.28 0.67
CA MET A 78 7.96 -11.32 1.17
C MET A 78 8.96 -12.01 2.11
N ASN A 79 8.47 -12.79 3.07
CA ASN A 79 9.31 -13.51 4.02
C ASN A 79 10.17 -14.60 3.36
N VAL A 80 9.67 -15.30 2.34
CA VAL A 80 10.47 -16.24 1.54
C VAL A 80 11.67 -15.52 0.93
N GLY A 81 11.45 -14.37 0.28
CA GLY A 81 12.53 -13.59 -0.32
C GLY A 81 13.51 -13.05 0.71
N ILE A 82 13.04 -12.53 1.85
CA ILE A 82 13.89 -12.01 2.93
C ILE A 82 14.78 -13.10 3.50
N ARG A 83 14.24 -14.30 3.79
CA ARG A 83 15.00 -15.44 4.34
C ARG A 83 16.01 -15.99 3.34
N TYR A 84 15.67 -16.00 2.05
CA TYR A 84 16.58 -16.44 0.99
C TYR A 84 17.77 -15.50 0.80
N SER A 85 17.54 -14.20 0.88
CA SER A 85 18.53 -13.15 0.67
C SER A 85 19.61 -13.14 1.75
N LYS A 86 20.85 -12.79 1.34
CA LYS A 86 22.00 -12.51 2.22
C LYS A 86 22.52 -11.09 2.05
N LYS A 87 21.76 -10.22 1.40
CA LYS A 87 22.16 -8.85 1.06
C LYS A 87 21.92 -7.87 2.22
N ASP A 88 22.62 -6.73 2.21
CA ASP A 88 22.60 -5.72 3.27
C ASP A 88 21.30 -4.93 3.33
N ILE A 89 20.64 -4.76 2.17
CA ILE A 89 19.39 -4.01 2.02
C ILE A 89 18.37 -4.89 1.34
N ILE A 90 17.13 -4.86 1.87
CA ILE A 90 15.97 -5.56 1.32
C ILE A 90 14.98 -4.52 0.82
N ILE A 91 14.63 -4.55 -0.45
CA ILE A 91 13.57 -3.74 -1.04
C ILE A 91 12.36 -4.62 -1.30
N ILE A 92 11.20 -4.26 -0.77
CA ILE A 92 9.94 -4.94 -1.09
C ILE A 92 9.27 -4.19 -2.23
N PHE A 93 8.97 -4.88 -3.33
CA PHE A 93 8.41 -4.24 -4.52
C PHE A 93 7.18 -4.99 -5.05
N GLY A 94 6.24 -4.28 -5.68
CA GLY A 94 5.02 -4.88 -6.22
C GLY A 94 5.21 -5.37 -7.66
N ALA A 95 4.70 -6.55 -8.00
CA ALA A 95 4.80 -7.13 -9.35
C ALA A 95 4.08 -6.32 -10.46
N HIS A 96 3.10 -5.48 -10.09
CA HIS A 96 2.36 -4.58 -11.00
C HIS A 96 2.79 -3.12 -10.83
N ALA A 97 4.10 -2.93 -10.72
CA ALA A 97 4.75 -1.63 -10.63
C ALA A 97 6.08 -1.68 -11.37
N TYR A 98 6.62 -0.53 -11.71
CA TYR A 98 7.97 -0.42 -12.25
C TYR A 98 8.75 0.71 -11.56
N ALA A 99 10.05 0.51 -11.47
CA ALA A 99 10.98 1.40 -10.80
C ALA A 99 11.62 2.40 -11.79
N ASP A 100 11.91 3.62 -11.33
CA ASP A 100 12.80 4.53 -12.05
C ASP A 100 14.24 3.96 -12.10
N LYS A 101 15.01 4.32 -13.11
CA LYS A 101 16.40 3.83 -13.31
C LYS A 101 17.34 4.08 -12.14
N ASP A 102 17.09 5.09 -11.32
CA ASP A 102 17.90 5.41 -10.14
C ASP A 102 17.26 4.93 -8.82
N PHE A 103 16.23 4.10 -8.88
CA PHE A 103 15.45 3.67 -7.72
C PHE A 103 16.31 2.97 -6.66
N ILE A 104 17.13 1.97 -7.05
CA ILE A 104 18.03 1.26 -6.14
C ILE A 104 19.06 2.23 -5.55
N LYS A 105 19.75 2.98 -6.41
CA LYS A 105 20.79 3.94 -6.03
C LYS A 105 20.29 4.97 -5.00
N ASN A 106 19.09 5.53 -5.22
CA ASN A 106 18.52 6.52 -4.33
C ASN A 106 18.08 5.92 -2.98
N ASN A 107 17.58 4.67 -2.95
CA ASN A 107 17.30 3.96 -1.70
C ASN A 107 18.57 3.68 -0.91
N VAL A 108 19.62 3.16 -1.57
CA VAL A 108 20.91 2.93 -0.93
C VAL A 108 21.47 4.21 -0.32
N LYS A 109 21.40 5.33 -1.08
CA LYS A 109 21.84 6.65 -0.60
C LYS A 109 21.04 7.13 0.61
N ALA A 110 19.73 6.96 0.60
CA ALA A 110 18.85 7.33 1.72
C ALA A 110 19.20 6.56 3.00
N LEU A 111 19.53 5.28 2.86
CA LEU A 111 19.94 4.40 3.95
C LEU A 111 21.40 4.59 4.41
N GLU A 112 22.18 5.49 3.82
CA GLU A 112 23.50 5.87 4.35
C GLU A 112 23.41 6.63 5.67
N ASN A 113 22.27 7.33 5.91
CA ASN A 113 22.00 7.93 7.21
C ASN A 113 21.72 6.84 8.26
N PRO A 114 22.51 6.72 9.34
CA PRO A 114 22.38 5.65 10.32
C PRO A 114 21.07 5.67 11.10
N GLU A 115 20.39 6.80 11.19
CA GLU A 115 19.08 6.91 11.84
C GLU A 115 17.94 6.31 10.98
N VAL A 116 18.16 6.16 9.66
CA VAL A 116 17.16 5.68 8.71
C VAL A 116 17.18 4.17 8.65
N GLY A 117 16.15 3.53 9.18
CA GLY A 117 15.95 2.06 9.11
C GLY A 117 15.18 1.63 7.86
N CYS A 118 14.35 2.54 7.32
CA CYS A 118 13.57 2.31 6.10
C CYS A 118 13.57 3.55 5.21
N SER A 119 13.62 3.36 3.89
CA SER A 119 13.46 4.44 2.91
C SER A 119 12.46 4.07 1.83
N GLY A 120 11.87 5.07 1.19
CA GLY A 120 10.98 4.91 0.05
C GLY A 120 10.66 6.24 -0.59
N GLY A 121 9.79 6.24 -1.57
CA GLY A 121 9.42 7.46 -2.28
C GLY A 121 7.93 7.55 -2.62
N PRO A 122 7.52 8.67 -3.22
CA PRO A 122 6.16 8.81 -3.69
C PRO A 122 5.90 7.87 -4.88
N ILE A 123 4.71 7.26 -4.85
CA ILE A 123 4.25 6.38 -5.94
C ILE A 123 3.41 7.19 -6.92
N LYS A 124 3.81 7.20 -8.19
CA LYS A 124 2.94 7.69 -9.27
C LYS A 124 1.95 6.58 -9.63
N THR A 125 0.68 6.78 -9.33
CA THR A 125 -0.37 5.83 -9.70
C THR A 125 -0.87 6.12 -11.11
N ILE A 126 -0.94 5.09 -11.97
CA ILE A 126 -1.48 5.16 -13.33
C ILE A 126 -2.57 4.11 -13.55
N SER A 127 -3.32 4.22 -14.63
CA SER A 127 -4.29 3.23 -15.07
C SER A 127 -4.58 3.37 -16.57
N GLU A 128 -4.97 2.27 -17.18
CA GLU A 128 -5.29 2.21 -18.61
C GLU A 128 -6.67 2.78 -18.93
N ASN A 129 -7.66 2.53 -18.08
CA ASN A 129 -9.04 2.96 -18.29
C ASN A 129 -9.41 4.25 -17.54
N GLU A 130 -10.44 4.95 -18.00
CA GLU A 130 -10.89 6.22 -17.44
C GLU A 130 -11.27 6.13 -15.95
N THR A 131 -11.98 5.08 -15.55
CA THR A 131 -12.34 4.86 -14.14
C THR A 131 -11.09 4.71 -13.26
N GLY A 132 -10.11 3.95 -13.73
CA GLY A 132 -8.85 3.77 -13.01
C GLY A 132 -8.01 5.04 -12.96
N LYS A 133 -8.00 5.86 -14.02
CA LYS A 133 -7.36 7.20 -14.02
C LYS A 133 -8.02 8.09 -12.97
N ALA A 134 -9.35 8.10 -12.88
CA ALA A 134 -10.07 8.84 -11.87
C ALA A 134 -9.73 8.34 -10.45
N ILE A 135 -9.69 7.01 -10.23
CA ILE A 135 -9.26 6.40 -8.98
C ILE A 135 -7.82 6.83 -8.63
N ALA A 136 -6.88 6.77 -9.58
CA ALA A 136 -5.49 7.17 -9.38
C ALA A 136 -5.39 8.64 -8.94
N CYS A 137 -6.13 9.53 -9.58
CA CYS A 137 -6.19 10.94 -9.22
C CYS A 137 -6.75 11.14 -7.79
N ALA A 138 -7.88 10.51 -7.44
CA ALA A 138 -8.47 10.61 -6.11
C ALA A 138 -7.53 10.09 -5.02
N MET A 139 -6.88 8.94 -5.26
CA MET A 139 -5.89 8.35 -4.35
C MET A 139 -4.61 9.18 -4.20
N SER A 140 -4.37 10.15 -5.09
CA SER A 140 -3.23 11.08 -5.03
C SER A 140 -3.60 12.42 -4.39
N SER A 141 -4.71 12.49 -3.65
CA SER A 141 -5.18 13.70 -3.01
C SER A 141 -5.36 13.54 -1.49
N PRO A 142 -5.12 14.61 -0.71
CA PRO A 142 -5.35 14.58 0.74
C PRO A 142 -6.81 14.28 1.12
N PHE A 143 -7.79 14.73 0.34
CA PHE A 143 -9.20 14.43 0.61
C PHE A 143 -9.49 12.92 0.45
N GLY A 144 -8.88 12.25 -0.55
CA GLY A 144 -9.12 10.84 -0.81
C GLY A 144 -8.43 9.88 0.17
N VAL A 145 -7.22 10.23 0.61
CA VAL A 145 -6.38 9.28 1.40
C VAL A 145 -5.77 9.90 2.66
N GLY A 146 -6.25 11.08 3.05
CA GLY A 146 -5.76 11.79 4.21
C GLY A 146 -4.26 12.12 4.09
N ASN A 147 -3.52 11.91 5.17
CA ASN A 147 -2.09 12.22 5.24
C ASN A 147 -1.19 11.04 4.78
N ALA A 148 -1.59 10.33 3.71
CA ALA A 148 -0.74 9.29 3.10
C ALA A 148 0.32 9.92 2.19
N LEU A 149 1.33 10.56 2.81
CA LEU A 149 2.34 11.40 2.14
C LEU A 149 3.08 10.70 1.00
N PHE A 150 3.26 9.38 1.07
CA PHE A 150 3.84 8.58 -0.02
C PHE A 150 3.02 8.60 -1.33
N ARG A 151 1.86 9.25 -1.36
CA ARG A 151 1.03 9.43 -2.56
C ARG A 151 1.29 10.75 -3.29
N PHE A 152 1.80 11.77 -2.60
CA PHE A 152 1.87 13.13 -3.17
C PHE A 152 3.00 14.01 -2.63
N ALA A 153 3.86 13.54 -1.73
CA ALA A 153 4.95 14.36 -1.17
C ALA A 153 5.94 14.79 -2.26
N GLN A 154 6.34 16.06 -2.20
CA GLN A 154 7.31 16.69 -3.12
C GLN A 154 8.62 17.03 -2.45
N LYS A 155 8.71 16.89 -1.13
CA LYS A 155 9.91 17.19 -0.33
C LYS A 155 10.35 15.94 0.45
N GLU A 156 11.64 15.86 0.71
CA GLU A 156 12.21 14.84 1.58
C GLU A 156 11.78 15.11 3.02
N MET A 157 11.29 14.05 3.71
CA MET A 157 10.81 14.14 5.08
C MET A 157 10.76 12.79 5.78
N PHE A 158 10.73 12.79 7.09
CA PHE A 158 10.44 11.61 7.88
C PHE A 158 8.92 11.39 7.96
N VAL A 159 8.52 10.13 7.83
CA VAL A 159 7.11 9.71 7.78
C VAL A 159 6.89 8.47 8.64
N ASP A 160 5.63 8.11 8.84
CA ASP A 160 5.24 6.89 9.56
C ASP A 160 5.21 5.65 8.67
N THR A 161 5.09 5.83 7.35
CA THR A 161 5.04 4.71 6.39
C THR A 161 5.43 5.15 4.99
N VAL A 162 5.99 4.22 4.23
CA VAL A 162 6.27 4.35 2.80
C VAL A 162 5.76 3.11 2.06
N ALA A 163 5.53 3.24 0.78
CA ALA A 163 5.31 2.08 -0.08
C ALA A 163 6.61 1.68 -0.77
N PHE A 164 6.72 0.40 -1.15
CA PHE A 164 7.93 -0.15 -1.75
C PHE A 164 9.19 0.16 -0.94
N GLY A 165 9.08 -0.07 0.38
CA GLY A 165 10.13 0.25 1.35
C GLY A 165 11.41 -0.55 1.12
N ALA A 166 12.54 0.16 1.23
CA ALA A 166 13.87 -0.41 1.34
C ALA A 166 14.29 -0.40 2.81
N TYR A 167 14.63 -1.56 3.34
CA TYR A 167 14.95 -1.77 4.75
C TYR A 167 16.40 -2.21 4.90
N ARG A 168 17.09 -1.74 5.94
CA ARG A 168 18.34 -2.36 6.37
C ARG A 168 18.05 -3.77 6.86
N ARG A 169 18.87 -4.73 6.47
CA ARG A 169 18.73 -6.12 6.94
C ARG A 169 18.80 -6.21 8.46
N GLU A 170 19.78 -5.56 9.06
CA GLU A 170 19.96 -5.53 10.52
C GLU A 170 18.70 -5.06 11.27
N VAL A 171 17.95 -4.10 10.70
CA VAL A 171 16.67 -3.63 11.26
C VAL A 171 15.62 -4.73 11.16
N LEU A 172 15.45 -5.36 9.99
CA LEU A 172 14.52 -6.47 9.81
C LEU A 172 14.83 -7.64 10.73
N ASP A 173 16.11 -7.99 10.88
CA ASP A 173 16.55 -9.10 11.73
C ASP A 173 16.30 -8.80 13.21
N SER A 174 16.36 -7.53 13.63
CA SER A 174 16.12 -7.12 15.01
C SER A 174 14.63 -7.03 15.38
N ILE A 175 13.76 -6.57 14.45
CA ILE A 175 12.34 -6.36 14.71
C ILE A 175 11.45 -7.52 14.25
N GLY A 176 12.01 -8.49 13.50
CA GLY A 176 11.29 -9.55 12.82
C GLY A 176 10.72 -9.12 11.47
N TYR A 177 10.34 -10.11 10.66
CA TYR A 177 9.87 -9.93 9.29
C TYR A 177 8.38 -9.59 9.23
N PHE A 178 7.76 -9.71 8.05
CA PHE A 178 6.34 -9.42 7.88
C PHE A 178 5.46 -10.38 8.67
N ASP A 179 4.39 -9.84 9.24
CA ASP A 179 3.36 -10.65 9.90
C ASP A 179 2.53 -11.38 8.84
N GLU A 180 2.67 -12.72 8.79
CA GLU A 180 2.05 -13.58 7.77
C GLU A 180 0.53 -13.71 7.91
N GLU A 181 -0.05 -13.30 9.05
CA GLU A 181 -1.49 -13.23 9.25
C GLU A 181 -2.13 -12.06 8.48
N LEU A 182 -1.38 -10.97 8.29
CA LEU A 182 -1.92 -9.74 7.73
C LEU A 182 -2.02 -9.80 6.21
N VAL A 183 -3.22 -9.92 5.68
CA VAL A 183 -3.47 -9.87 4.22
C VAL A 183 -3.37 -8.45 3.67
N ARG A 184 -3.60 -7.44 4.51
CA ARG A 184 -3.46 -6.01 4.23
C ARG A 184 -2.77 -5.30 5.38
N ASN A 185 -2.23 -4.12 5.11
CA ASN A 185 -1.51 -3.29 6.09
C ASN A 185 -0.25 -3.96 6.68
N GLN A 186 0.29 -4.98 6.02
CA GLN A 186 1.51 -5.66 6.45
C GLN A 186 2.75 -4.74 6.41
N ASP A 187 2.81 -3.87 5.41
CA ASP A 187 3.83 -2.82 5.28
C ASP A 187 3.71 -1.76 6.38
N ASP A 188 2.49 -1.35 6.65
CA ASP A 188 2.15 -0.36 7.68
C ASP A 188 2.45 -0.90 9.11
N GLU A 189 2.21 -2.18 9.34
CA GLU A 189 2.55 -2.89 10.57
C GLU A 189 4.06 -2.99 10.76
N LEU A 190 4.79 -3.40 9.72
CA LEU A 190 6.25 -3.48 9.77
C LEU A 190 6.87 -2.10 10.01
N ASN A 191 6.40 -1.08 9.30
CA ASN A 191 6.85 0.30 9.45
C ASN A 191 6.60 0.84 10.87
N TYR A 192 5.47 0.47 11.49
CA TYR A 192 5.23 0.78 12.90
C TYR A 192 6.31 0.16 13.81
N ARG A 193 6.72 -1.11 13.57
CA ARG A 193 7.81 -1.74 14.34
C ARG A 193 9.16 -1.08 14.11
N VAL A 194 9.47 -0.64 12.88
CA VAL A 194 10.67 0.14 12.56
C VAL A 194 10.75 1.41 13.41
N VAL A 195 9.66 2.20 13.44
CA VAL A 195 9.59 3.44 14.24
C VAL A 195 9.63 3.14 15.74
N LYS A 196 8.94 2.10 16.21
CA LYS A 196 8.96 1.69 17.62
C LYS A 196 10.35 1.23 18.10
N ALA A 197 11.17 0.69 17.20
CA ALA A 197 12.56 0.31 17.48
C ALA A 197 13.52 1.52 17.48
N GLY A 198 13.03 2.75 17.29
CA GLY A 198 13.83 3.98 17.32
C GLY A 198 14.40 4.41 15.98
N HIS A 199 14.12 3.69 14.90
CA HIS A 199 14.56 4.05 13.55
C HIS A 199 13.59 5.02 12.87
N LYS A 200 14.12 5.86 11.99
CA LYS A 200 13.34 6.78 11.15
C LYS A 200 13.01 6.15 9.79
N ILE A 201 11.88 6.54 9.23
CA ILE A 201 11.48 6.19 7.87
C ILE A 201 11.60 7.44 7.00
N LEU A 202 12.46 7.37 5.97
CA LEU A 202 12.71 8.50 5.07
C LEU A 202 11.89 8.38 3.79
N LEU A 203 11.03 9.35 3.53
CA LEU A 203 10.38 9.55 2.25
C LEU A 203 11.21 10.51 1.42
N SER A 204 11.72 10.08 0.25
CA SER A 204 12.47 10.94 -0.67
C SER A 204 11.84 10.98 -2.06
N PRO A 205 11.51 12.18 -2.61
CA PRO A 205 10.98 12.32 -3.97
C PRO A 205 11.94 11.86 -5.09
N LYS A 206 13.20 11.59 -4.76
CA LYS A 206 14.19 11.03 -5.69
C LYS A 206 13.99 9.54 -5.92
N ILE A 207 13.34 8.84 -4.98
CA ILE A 207 12.99 7.42 -5.08
C ILE A 207 11.65 7.32 -5.81
N LYS A 208 11.68 7.12 -7.12
CA LYS A 208 10.50 7.16 -7.98
C LYS A 208 10.07 5.77 -8.42
N SER A 209 8.76 5.52 -8.36
CA SER A 209 8.13 4.31 -8.87
C SER A 209 6.75 4.61 -9.43
N VAL A 210 6.27 3.73 -10.30
CA VAL A 210 4.94 3.81 -10.90
C VAL A 210 4.17 2.54 -10.56
N TYR A 211 2.90 2.70 -10.23
CA TYR A 211 2.02 1.63 -9.78
C TYR A 211 0.76 1.61 -10.64
N TYR A 212 0.40 0.44 -11.15
CA TYR A 212 -0.86 0.24 -11.89
C TYR A 212 -2.03 0.09 -10.93
N SER A 213 -2.97 1.06 -10.96
CA SER A 213 -4.16 1.03 -10.12
C SER A 213 -5.24 0.11 -10.69
N ARG A 214 -6.21 -0.22 -9.84
CA ARG A 214 -7.40 -0.97 -10.25
C ARG A 214 -8.31 -0.11 -11.10
N GLY A 215 -8.83 -0.68 -12.18
CA GLY A 215 -9.75 0.00 -13.09
C GLY A 215 -11.24 -0.18 -12.75
N SER A 216 -11.63 -0.56 -11.51
CA SER A 216 -13.01 -0.87 -11.15
C SER A 216 -13.40 -0.35 -9.76
N LEU A 217 -14.55 0.32 -9.68
CA LEU A 217 -15.11 0.83 -8.40
C LEU A 217 -15.41 -0.30 -7.41
N ALA A 218 -15.90 -1.45 -7.89
CA ALA A 218 -16.17 -2.60 -7.02
C ALA A 218 -14.90 -3.17 -6.40
N LYS A 219 -13.81 -3.25 -7.17
CA LYS A 219 -12.50 -3.68 -6.66
C LYS A 219 -11.92 -2.65 -5.69
N LEU A 220 -12.13 -1.35 -5.94
CA LEU A 220 -11.73 -0.26 -5.04
C LEU A 220 -12.47 -0.37 -3.71
N TRP A 221 -13.79 -0.54 -3.73
CA TRP A 221 -14.60 -0.76 -2.53
C TRP A 221 -14.08 -1.91 -1.68
N LYS A 222 -13.87 -3.07 -2.30
CA LYS A 222 -13.36 -4.26 -1.61
C LYS A 222 -11.98 -4.01 -1.00
N GLN A 223 -11.10 -3.30 -1.72
CA GLN A 223 -9.76 -2.97 -1.24
C GLN A 223 -9.79 -2.09 0.00
N TYR A 224 -10.57 -1.00 -0.04
CA TYR A 224 -10.64 -0.06 1.08
C TYR A 224 -11.38 -0.62 2.28
N TYR A 225 -12.42 -1.44 2.04
CA TYR A 225 -13.05 -2.23 3.10
C TYR A 225 -12.02 -3.13 3.81
N GLN A 226 -11.20 -3.84 3.04
CA GLN A 226 -10.14 -4.68 3.61
C GLN A 226 -9.08 -3.85 4.35
N TYR A 227 -8.71 -2.67 3.85
CA TYR A 227 -7.78 -1.79 4.57
C TYR A 227 -8.34 -1.38 5.94
N GLY A 228 -9.60 -0.97 6.02
CA GLY A 228 -10.25 -0.67 7.30
C GLY A 228 -10.31 -1.88 8.22
N PHE A 229 -10.76 -3.04 7.71
CA PHE A 229 -10.91 -4.27 8.47
C PHE A 229 -9.58 -4.73 9.10
N TRP A 230 -8.53 -4.85 8.31
CA TRP A 230 -7.22 -5.31 8.77
C TRP A 230 -6.46 -4.26 9.59
N LYS A 231 -6.81 -2.97 9.47
CA LYS A 231 -6.26 -1.93 10.35
C LYS A 231 -6.61 -2.18 11.82
N VAL A 232 -7.81 -2.66 12.10
CA VAL A 232 -8.22 -3.01 13.46
C VAL A 232 -7.35 -4.13 14.04
N ARG A 233 -6.97 -5.13 13.20
CA ARG A 233 -6.08 -6.20 13.65
C ARG A 233 -4.69 -5.69 13.97
N VAL A 234 -4.14 -4.79 13.15
CA VAL A 234 -2.85 -4.13 13.44
C VAL A 234 -2.92 -3.37 14.77
N MET A 235 -3.98 -2.60 14.98
CA MET A 235 -4.18 -1.88 16.26
C MET A 235 -4.30 -2.82 17.46
N GLN A 236 -5.02 -3.93 17.32
CA GLN A 236 -5.15 -4.94 18.37
C GLN A 236 -3.80 -5.54 18.76
N LYS A 237 -2.96 -5.88 17.77
CA LYS A 237 -1.62 -6.45 18.01
C LYS A 237 -0.67 -5.49 18.74
N HIS A 238 -0.80 -4.19 18.50
CA HIS A 238 0.11 -3.18 19.06
C HIS A 238 -0.46 -2.38 20.21
N GLY A 239 -1.74 -2.56 20.55
CA GLY A 239 -2.41 -1.89 21.69
C GLY A 239 -2.59 -0.37 21.50
N LYS A 240 -2.34 0.17 20.31
CA LYS A 240 -2.44 1.62 20.00
C LYS A 240 -2.97 1.86 18.58
N THR A 241 -3.64 3.01 18.40
CA THR A 241 -3.91 3.54 17.07
C THR A 241 -2.62 4.09 16.49
N ALA A 242 -2.23 3.61 15.29
CA ALA A 242 -1.02 4.12 14.62
C ALA A 242 -1.14 5.62 14.28
N SER A 243 -2.36 6.11 13.98
CA SER A 243 -2.64 7.53 13.70
C SER A 243 -4.14 7.80 13.79
N ILE A 244 -4.51 9.00 14.29
CA ILE A 244 -5.92 9.48 14.38
C ILE A 244 -6.60 9.46 13.00
N ARG A 245 -5.87 9.68 11.91
CA ARG A 245 -6.42 9.64 10.54
C ARG A 245 -7.16 8.35 10.20
N HIS A 246 -6.79 7.23 10.82
CA HIS A 246 -7.44 5.94 10.58
C HIS A 246 -8.84 5.84 11.21
N LEU A 247 -9.14 6.68 12.19
CA LEU A 247 -10.45 6.76 12.85
C LEU A 247 -11.44 7.66 12.09
N VAL A 248 -10.95 8.64 11.33
CA VAL A 248 -11.81 9.63 10.64
C VAL A 248 -12.87 8.98 9.76
N PRO A 249 -12.56 8.02 8.85
CA PRO A 249 -13.60 7.40 8.03
C PRO A 249 -14.59 6.57 8.84
N MET A 250 -14.14 5.91 9.92
CA MET A 250 -15.03 5.18 10.83
C MET A 250 -15.99 6.14 11.54
N THR A 251 -15.46 7.24 12.10
CA THR A 251 -16.28 8.27 12.77
C THR A 251 -17.32 8.84 11.81
N PHE A 252 -16.92 9.18 10.58
CA PHE A 252 -17.83 9.66 9.54
C PHE A 252 -18.99 8.69 9.27
N VAL A 253 -18.70 7.38 9.17
CA VAL A 253 -19.76 6.36 8.99
C VAL A 253 -20.67 6.28 10.23
N LEU A 254 -20.09 6.31 11.43
CA LEU A 254 -20.87 6.25 12.68
C LEU A 254 -21.76 7.48 12.87
N THR A 255 -21.25 8.69 12.63
CA THR A 255 -22.04 9.93 12.73
C THR A 255 -23.20 9.93 11.75
N ASN A 256 -22.99 9.42 10.52
CA ASN A 256 -24.07 9.28 9.54
C ASN A 256 -25.13 8.27 9.99
N LEU A 257 -24.73 7.07 10.46
CA LEU A 257 -25.68 6.06 10.94
C LEU A 257 -26.49 6.57 12.16
N LEU A 258 -25.78 7.13 13.14
CA LEU A 258 -26.42 7.66 14.36
C LEU A 258 -27.26 8.93 14.05
N GLY A 259 -26.78 9.80 13.18
CA GLY A 259 -27.47 11.02 12.77
C GLY A 259 -28.82 10.73 12.12
N ILE A 260 -28.88 9.71 11.26
CA ILE A 260 -30.16 9.24 10.69
C ILE A 260 -31.05 8.63 11.77
N ILE A 261 -30.55 7.67 12.56
CA ILE A 261 -31.36 6.95 13.56
C ILE A 261 -31.90 7.91 14.62
N LEU A 262 -31.03 8.70 15.25
CA LEU A 262 -31.41 9.64 16.30
C LEU A 262 -32.20 10.83 15.76
N GLY A 263 -31.90 11.24 14.53
CA GLY A 263 -32.63 12.33 13.84
C GLY A 263 -34.08 12.03 13.59
N LEU A 264 -34.49 10.76 13.48
CA LEU A 264 -35.88 10.36 13.43
C LEU A 264 -36.68 10.73 14.70
N PHE A 265 -35.98 10.79 15.84
CA PHE A 265 -36.60 11.12 17.13
C PHE A 265 -36.31 12.57 17.57
N PHE A 266 -35.20 13.17 17.11
CA PHE A 266 -34.74 14.49 17.55
C PHE A 266 -34.41 15.38 16.35
N LYS A 267 -35.32 16.26 15.94
CA LYS A 267 -35.14 17.16 14.78
C LYS A 267 -33.82 17.95 14.76
N PRO A 268 -33.27 18.48 15.89
CA PRO A 268 -32.01 19.16 15.87
C PRO A 268 -30.83 18.25 15.40
N ILE A 269 -30.84 16.96 15.73
CA ILE A 269 -29.85 16.00 15.28
C ILE A 269 -29.96 15.79 13.77
N LEU A 270 -31.20 15.72 13.24
CA LEU A 270 -31.45 15.62 11.79
C LEU A 270 -30.90 16.85 11.05
N CYS A 271 -31.05 18.05 11.61
CA CYS A 271 -30.51 19.28 11.04
C CYS A 271 -28.96 19.25 11.04
N LEU A 272 -28.34 18.84 12.16
CA LEU A 272 -26.87 18.70 12.25
C LEU A 272 -26.34 17.66 11.26
N TRP A 273 -26.99 16.51 11.14
CA TRP A 273 -26.67 15.52 10.14
C TRP A 273 -26.79 16.06 8.70
N GLY A 274 -27.87 16.82 8.42
CA GLY A 274 -28.04 17.47 7.12
C GLY A 274 -26.91 18.45 6.79
N ILE A 275 -26.44 19.22 7.78
CA ILE A 275 -25.29 20.12 7.64
C ILE A 275 -24.01 19.31 7.37
N GLU A 276 -23.77 18.22 8.10
CA GLU A 276 -22.61 17.33 7.87
C GLU A 276 -22.58 16.81 6.42
N ILE A 277 -23.72 16.33 5.93
CA ILE A 277 -23.82 15.82 4.55
C ILE A 277 -23.60 16.92 3.52
N ILE A 278 -24.21 18.09 3.69
CA ILE A 278 -24.02 19.23 2.77
C ILE A 278 -22.54 19.64 2.74
N MET A 279 -21.89 19.76 3.90
CA MET A 279 -20.47 20.09 4.00
C MET A 279 -19.59 19.02 3.33
N TYR A 280 -19.89 17.75 3.54
CA TYR A 280 -19.17 16.66 2.90
C TYR A 280 -19.32 16.71 1.37
N LEU A 281 -20.52 16.88 0.85
CA LEU A 281 -20.77 16.97 -0.60
C LEU A 281 -20.11 18.20 -1.23
N LEU A 282 -20.05 19.33 -0.53
CA LEU A 282 -19.30 20.51 -0.97
C LEU A 282 -17.81 20.23 -1.02
N CYS A 283 -17.22 19.60 0.02
CA CYS A 283 -15.82 19.21 0.04
C CYS A 283 -15.50 18.19 -1.06
N ASP A 284 -16.37 17.21 -1.28
CA ASP A 284 -16.27 16.23 -2.35
C ASP A 284 -16.26 16.92 -3.73
N PHE A 285 -17.23 17.78 -4.00
CA PHE A 285 -17.33 18.50 -5.26
C PHE A 285 -16.08 19.38 -5.52
N ILE A 286 -15.67 20.18 -4.53
CA ILE A 286 -14.47 21.03 -4.63
C ILE A 286 -13.21 20.19 -4.88
N SER A 287 -13.07 19.08 -4.14
CA SER A 287 -11.92 18.18 -4.30
C SER A 287 -11.94 17.48 -5.66
N SER A 288 -13.11 17.04 -6.10
CA SER A 288 -13.35 16.43 -7.41
C SER A 288 -12.92 17.37 -8.54
N PHE A 289 -13.36 18.63 -8.49
CA PHE A 289 -12.99 19.66 -9.47
C PHE A 289 -11.47 19.94 -9.48
N LYS A 290 -10.89 20.11 -8.28
CA LYS A 290 -9.45 20.39 -8.12
C LYS A 290 -8.58 19.25 -8.63
N VAL A 291 -8.95 17.99 -8.32
CA VAL A 291 -8.16 16.80 -8.65
C VAL A 291 -8.29 16.43 -10.13
N SER A 292 -9.48 16.59 -10.70
CA SER A 292 -9.73 16.35 -12.14
C SER A 292 -9.07 17.40 -13.04
N LYS A 293 -8.62 18.54 -12.48
CA LYS A 293 -8.07 19.69 -13.24
C LYS A 293 -9.01 20.16 -14.36
N GLY A 294 -10.33 20.09 -14.12
CA GLY A 294 -11.36 20.47 -15.10
C GLY A 294 -11.61 19.43 -16.20
N ASN A 295 -10.98 18.25 -16.16
CA ASN A 295 -11.25 17.18 -17.10
C ASN A 295 -12.61 16.54 -16.80
N LEU A 296 -13.62 16.82 -17.65
CA LEU A 296 -15.00 16.32 -17.48
C LEU A 296 -15.08 14.79 -17.55
N GLY A 297 -14.20 14.14 -18.32
CA GLY A 297 -14.13 12.67 -18.38
C GLY A 297 -13.79 12.03 -17.03
N LEU A 298 -12.94 12.68 -16.23
CA LEU A 298 -12.61 12.24 -14.88
C LEU A 298 -13.65 12.70 -13.87
N MET A 299 -14.15 13.94 -14.02
CA MET A 299 -15.08 14.56 -13.09
C MET A 299 -16.37 13.73 -12.85
N LYS A 300 -16.87 13.04 -13.89
CA LYS A 300 -18.09 12.19 -13.77
C LYS A 300 -17.93 11.01 -12.79
N TYR A 301 -16.70 10.57 -12.50
CA TYR A 301 -16.43 9.46 -11.56
C TYR A 301 -16.06 9.93 -10.16
N MET A 302 -15.46 11.13 -10.04
CA MET A 302 -14.89 11.62 -8.78
C MET A 302 -15.87 11.66 -7.61
N PRO A 303 -17.13 12.20 -7.78
CA PRO A 303 -18.10 12.28 -6.68
C PRO A 303 -18.54 10.90 -6.15
N LEU A 304 -18.25 9.82 -6.88
CA LEU A 304 -18.50 8.46 -6.42
C LEU A 304 -17.25 7.83 -5.77
N ILE A 305 -16.06 8.23 -6.24
CA ILE A 305 -14.82 7.61 -5.78
C ILE A 305 -14.50 8.02 -4.34
N PHE A 306 -14.62 9.30 -3.98
CA PHE A 306 -14.34 9.74 -2.62
C PHE A 306 -15.27 9.09 -1.56
N PRO A 307 -16.59 9.05 -1.75
CA PRO A 307 -17.47 8.28 -0.85
C PRO A 307 -17.08 6.80 -0.78
N ILE A 308 -16.71 6.17 -1.90
CA ILE A 308 -16.24 4.78 -1.88
C ILE A 308 -15.01 4.63 -0.98
N LEU A 309 -14.02 5.50 -1.09
CA LEU A 309 -12.82 5.45 -0.26
C LEU A 309 -13.15 5.57 1.24
N HIS A 310 -13.97 6.56 1.60
CA HIS A 310 -14.28 6.89 2.99
C HIS A 310 -15.25 5.88 3.62
N ILE A 311 -16.38 5.60 2.95
CA ILE A 311 -17.41 4.74 3.50
C ILE A 311 -16.95 3.28 3.56
N SER A 312 -16.32 2.76 2.50
CA SER A 312 -15.88 1.37 2.52
C SER A 312 -14.80 1.12 3.57
N TYR A 313 -13.85 2.07 3.75
CA TYR A 313 -12.85 1.99 4.82
C TYR A 313 -13.52 2.03 6.21
N GLY A 314 -14.43 2.98 6.44
CA GLY A 314 -15.14 3.12 7.71
C GLY A 314 -15.96 1.88 8.06
N LEU A 315 -16.74 1.36 7.11
CA LEU A 315 -17.48 0.10 7.29
C LEU A 315 -16.56 -1.09 7.52
N GLY A 316 -15.43 -1.15 6.79
CA GLY A 316 -14.41 -2.17 7.01
C GLY A 316 -13.84 -2.11 8.42
N PHE A 317 -13.55 -0.91 8.92
CA PHE A 317 -13.05 -0.71 10.28
C PHE A 317 -14.07 -1.16 11.33
N ILE A 318 -15.33 -0.76 11.19
CA ILE A 318 -16.42 -1.22 12.07
C ILE A 318 -16.54 -2.75 12.00
N GLY A 319 -16.54 -3.33 10.80
CA GLY A 319 -16.55 -4.78 10.61
C GLY A 319 -15.36 -5.48 11.28
N GLY A 320 -14.18 -4.84 11.26
CA GLY A 320 -12.99 -5.31 11.98
C GLY A 320 -13.16 -5.29 13.50
N LEU A 321 -13.75 -4.22 14.06
CA LEU A 321 -14.05 -4.15 15.49
C LEU A 321 -14.96 -5.32 15.92
N PHE A 322 -16.04 -5.56 15.16
CA PHE A 322 -16.92 -6.69 15.45
C PHE A 322 -16.22 -8.04 15.24
N GLY A 323 -15.44 -8.18 14.15
CA GLY A 323 -14.76 -9.44 13.80
C GLY A 323 -13.68 -9.85 14.80
N PHE A 324 -12.84 -8.92 15.26
CA PHE A 324 -11.70 -9.22 16.10
C PHE A 324 -11.95 -9.07 17.61
N TYR A 325 -12.83 -8.14 18.01
CA TYR A 325 -13.06 -7.88 19.45
C TYR A 325 -14.36 -8.46 19.96
N VAL A 326 -15.48 -8.37 19.20
CA VAL A 326 -16.79 -8.76 19.67
C VAL A 326 -17.05 -10.24 19.38
N PHE A 327 -17.09 -10.62 18.12
CA PHE A 327 -17.48 -11.98 17.72
C PHE A 327 -16.30 -12.94 17.62
N LYS A 328 -15.06 -12.45 17.50
CA LYS A 328 -13.82 -13.23 17.28
C LYS A 328 -14.03 -14.29 16.17
N SER A 329 -14.64 -13.87 15.06
CA SER A 329 -15.23 -14.74 14.06
C SER A 329 -14.23 -15.10 12.95
N ASP A 330 -13.75 -16.34 12.94
CA ASP A 330 -12.90 -16.89 11.87
C ASP A 330 -13.57 -16.79 10.49
N LYS A 331 -14.90 -16.92 10.42
CA LYS A 331 -15.65 -16.77 9.17
C LYS A 331 -15.54 -15.35 8.59
N MET A 332 -15.64 -14.32 9.44
CA MET A 332 -15.46 -12.93 9.01
C MET A 332 -14.02 -12.65 8.60
N ILE A 333 -13.06 -13.16 9.33
CA ILE A 333 -11.64 -13.05 9.03
C ILE A 333 -11.36 -13.71 7.67
N HIS A 334 -11.77 -14.98 7.50
CA HIS A 334 -11.55 -15.72 6.25
C HIS A 334 -12.20 -15.08 5.02
N LYS A 335 -13.41 -14.51 5.14
CA LYS A 335 -14.07 -13.76 4.06
C LYS A 335 -13.21 -12.58 3.58
N ASN A 336 -12.48 -11.94 4.47
CA ASN A 336 -11.63 -10.78 4.18
C ASN A 336 -10.18 -11.15 3.80
N THR A 337 -9.82 -12.43 3.71
CA THR A 337 -8.51 -12.86 3.20
C THR A 337 -8.46 -12.96 1.68
N LYS A 338 -9.61 -13.15 1.01
CA LYS A 338 -9.65 -13.23 -0.46
C LYS A 338 -9.26 -11.89 -1.08
N MET A 339 -8.19 -11.89 -1.86
CA MET A 339 -7.66 -10.69 -2.52
C MET A 339 -8.72 -10.01 -3.40
N SER A 340 -8.60 -8.69 -3.55
CA SER A 340 -9.51 -7.85 -4.36
C SER A 340 -9.08 -7.75 -5.83
N ARG A 341 -8.20 -8.65 -6.30
CA ARG A 341 -7.73 -8.72 -7.69
C ARG A 341 -8.56 -9.65 -8.53
#